data_87b610854bfee69ef47ce2a5ab76ea58
#
_entry.id   87b610854bfee69ef47ce2a5ab76ea58
#
_cell.length_a   1.000
_cell.length_b   1.000
_cell.length_c   1.000
_cell.angle_alpha   90.00
_cell.angle_beta   90.00
_cell.angle_gamma   90.00
#
_symmetry.space_group_name_H-M   'P 1'
#
loop_
_entity.id
_entity.type
_entity.pdbx_description
1 polymer ?
#
loop_
_entity_poly.entity_id
_entity_poly.type
_entity_poly.pdbx_seq_one_letter_code
_entity_poly.pdbx_strand_id
1 'polypeptide(L)'
;SWTRDIPQSITQTIVNKYKNEYHIIQITRPNGYELTNVERCDQKMSNIELFAIIGVAKKLILIDSCLQHAAAAFNIKATVLWIGTNPTVFGYGLHNNVKAQIPNRANQLIGSYLFDYQFENNTHECPYIDVKDFFTPQQLNKV
;
A
#
# COMPACT_ATOMS: atom_id res chain seq x y z
N SER A 1 0.04 3.55 9.51
CA SER A 1 1.45 3.56 9.98
C SER A 1 2.38 3.78 8.79
N TRP A 2 3.39 4.62 8.93
CA TRP A 2 4.38 4.89 7.88
C TRP A 2 5.01 3.62 7.28
N THR A 3 5.09 2.55 8.07
CA THR A 3 5.63 1.26 7.61
C THR A 3 4.78 0.60 6.52
N ARG A 4 3.56 1.05 6.31
CA ARG A 4 2.62 0.47 5.35
C ARG A 4 1.91 1.50 4.47
N ASP A 5 1.82 2.74 4.92
CA ASP A 5 1.10 3.79 4.21
C ASP A 5 1.98 4.34 3.07
N ILE A 6 1.51 4.21 1.84
CA ILE A 6 2.21 4.74 0.66
C ILE A 6 2.11 6.26 0.66
N PRO A 7 3.19 7.00 0.38
CA PRO A 7 3.16 8.46 0.30
C PRO A 7 2.14 8.96 -0.73
N GLN A 8 1.48 10.07 -0.42
CA GLN A 8 0.44 10.66 -1.27
C GLN A 8 0.93 10.92 -2.69
N SER A 9 2.14 11.45 -2.86
CA SER A 9 2.73 11.75 -4.17
C SER A 9 2.85 10.51 -5.06
N ILE A 10 3.26 9.39 -4.47
CA ILE A 10 3.38 8.11 -5.18
C ILE A 10 2.00 7.58 -5.56
N THR A 11 1.06 7.60 -4.62
CA THR A 11 -0.32 7.13 -4.90
C THR A 11 -0.98 8.00 -5.95
N GLN A 12 -0.79 9.34 -5.92
CA GLN A 12 -1.31 10.23 -6.95
C GLN A 12 -0.69 9.95 -8.33
N THR A 13 0.58 9.59 -8.39
CA THR A 13 1.22 9.18 -9.65
C THR A 13 0.55 7.93 -10.23
N ILE A 14 0.23 6.96 -9.39
CA ILE A 14 -0.48 5.75 -9.80
C ILE A 14 -1.90 6.09 -10.28
N VAL A 15 -2.63 6.93 -9.55
CA VAL A 15 -3.96 7.41 -9.97
C VAL A 15 -3.90 8.08 -11.34
N ASN A 16 -2.94 8.96 -11.55
CA ASN A 16 -2.78 9.68 -12.82
C ASN A 16 -2.52 8.75 -14.00
N LYS A 17 -1.87 7.61 -13.77
CA LYS A 17 -1.66 6.58 -14.78
C LYS A 17 -2.97 5.92 -15.24
N TYR A 18 -3.92 5.74 -14.33
CA TYR A 18 -5.12 4.93 -14.58
C TYR A 18 -6.44 5.72 -14.68
N LYS A 19 -6.45 7.00 -14.33
CA LYS A 19 -7.68 7.82 -14.25
C LYS A 19 -8.50 7.91 -15.53
N ASN A 20 -7.88 7.69 -16.69
CA ASN A 20 -8.58 7.73 -17.98
C ASN A 20 -9.15 6.37 -18.41
N GLU A 21 -8.73 5.28 -17.75
CA GLU A 21 -9.14 3.92 -18.09
C GLU A 21 -10.12 3.32 -17.06
N TYR A 22 -10.03 3.78 -15.80
CA TYR A 22 -10.77 3.19 -14.69
C TYR A 22 -11.49 4.25 -13.88
N HIS A 23 -12.68 3.90 -13.41
CA HIS A 23 -13.26 4.54 -12.24
C HIS A 23 -12.50 4.08 -11.00
N ILE A 24 -11.84 5.01 -10.32
CA ILE A 24 -10.90 4.68 -9.23
C ILE A 24 -11.56 4.96 -7.90
N ILE A 25 -11.57 3.97 -7.02
CA ILE A 25 -12.08 4.10 -5.65
C ILE A 25 -10.89 4.07 -4.68
N GLN A 26 -10.75 5.11 -3.90
CA GLN A 26 -9.79 5.20 -2.79
C GLN A 26 -10.46 4.75 -1.50
N ILE A 27 -10.09 3.59 -0.98
CA ILE A 27 -10.49 3.15 0.35
C ILE A 27 -9.48 3.72 1.35
N THR A 28 -9.92 4.57 2.24
CA THR A 28 -9.04 5.28 3.19
C THR A 28 -9.74 5.48 4.54
N ARG A 29 -8.96 5.86 5.55
CA ARG A 29 -9.48 6.31 6.83
C ARG A 29 -10.06 7.73 6.70
N PRO A 30 -10.96 8.17 7.58
CA PRO A 30 -11.53 9.52 7.57
C PRO A 30 -10.47 10.63 7.49
N ASN A 31 -9.35 10.45 8.20
CA ASN A 31 -8.23 11.40 8.24
C ASN A 31 -7.09 11.04 7.28
N GLY A 32 -7.34 10.15 6.31
CA GLY A 32 -6.37 9.82 5.27
C GLY A 32 -6.19 10.99 4.28
N TYR A 33 -5.06 11.01 3.59
CA TYR A 33 -4.79 12.03 2.58
C TYR A 33 -5.79 11.92 1.41
N GLU A 34 -6.02 13.06 0.77
CA GLU A 34 -6.92 13.16 -0.38
C GLU A 34 -6.15 13.02 -1.69
N LEU A 35 -6.73 12.26 -2.59
CA LEU A 35 -6.26 12.14 -3.98
C LEU A 35 -7.24 12.84 -4.91
N THR A 36 -6.73 13.32 -6.04
CA THR A 36 -7.57 13.86 -7.11
C THR A 36 -7.95 12.76 -8.11
N ASN A 37 -9.08 12.92 -8.77
CA ASN A 37 -9.60 11.95 -9.77
C ASN A 37 -9.87 10.55 -9.21
N VAL A 38 -10.38 10.49 -7.99
CA VAL A 38 -10.84 9.26 -7.35
C VAL A 38 -12.18 9.49 -6.66
N GLU A 39 -12.98 8.45 -6.55
CA GLU A 39 -14.08 8.41 -5.60
C GLU A 39 -13.52 8.00 -4.24
N ARG A 40 -13.67 8.87 -3.25
CA ARG A 40 -13.18 8.61 -1.90
C ARG A 40 -14.20 7.84 -1.10
N CYS A 41 -13.78 6.74 -0.53
CA CYS A 41 -14.55 5.95 0.40
C CYS A 41 -13.83 5.94 1.76
N ASP A 42 -14.25 6.84 2.64
CA ASP A 42 -13.71 7.01 3.99
C ASP A 42 -14.72 6.65 5.10
N GLN A 43 -15.89 6.19 4.71
CA GLN A 43 -16.92 5.74 5.63
C GLN A 43 -16.53 4.39 6.25
N LYS A 44 -17.03 4.15 7.46
CA LYS A 44 -16.85 2.85 8.11
C LYS A 44 -17.66 1.80 7.34
N MET A 45 -16.94 1.03 6.55
CA MET A 45 -17.51 -0.10 5.81
C MET A 45 -17.45 -1.37 6.65
N SER A 46 -18.44 -2.22 6.47
CA SER A 46 -18.38 -3.60 6.99
C SER A 46 -17.37 -4.42 6.21
N ASN A 47 -16.90 -5.51 6.81
CA ASN A 47 -16.00 -6.44 6.11
C ASN A 47 -16.66 -7.03 4.84
N ILE A 48 -17.97 -7.21 4.83
CA ILE A 48 -18.71 -7.72 3.68
C ILE A 48 -18.64 -6.73 2.52
N GLU A 49 -18.86 -5.44 2.78
CA GLU A 49 -18.76 -4.40 1.76
C GLU A 49 -17.34 -4.29 1.20
N LEU A 50 -16.32 -4.31 2.07
CA LEU A 50 -14.92 -4.33 1.65
C LEU A 50 -14.60 -5.54 0.78
N PHE A 51 -15.08 -6.72 1.15
CA PHE A 51 -14.84 -7.95 0.39
C PHE A 51 -15.61 -7.96 -0.94
N ALA A 52 -16.80 -7.37 -0.98
CA ALA A 52 -17.55 -7.21 -2.21
C ALA A 52 -16.79 -6.30 -3.22
N ILE A 53 -16.22 -5.19 -2.75
CA ILE A 53 -15.38 -4.31 -3.60
C ILE A 53 -14.18 -5.08 -4.14
N ILE A 54 -13.48 -5.84 -3.29
CA ILE A 54 -12.36 -6.68 -3.73
C ILE A 54 -12.81 -7.67 -4.80
N GLY A 55 -13.98 -8.31 -4.61
CA GLY A 55 -14.51 -9.33 -5.50
C GLY A 55 -14.90 -8.82 -6.90
N VAL A 56 -15.28 -7.54 -7.03
CA VAL A 56 -15.74 -6.96 -8.30
C VAL A 56 -14.72 -6.04 -8.97
N ALA A 57 -13.65 -5.68 -8.28
CA ALA A 57 -12.63 -4.79 -8.82
C ALA A 57 -11.89 -5.41 -10.00
N LYS A 58 -11.78 -4.69 -11.11
CA LYS A 58 -11.00 -5.11 -12.28
C LYS A 58 -9.48 -5.04 -12.05
N LYS A 59 -9.06 -4.13 -11.21
CA LYS A 59 -7.65 -3.93 -10.84
C LYS A 59 -7.56 -3.57 -9.37
N LEU A 60 -6.68 -4.24 -8.64
CA LEU A 60 -6.42 -3.99 -7.23
C LEU A 60 -4.98 -3.53 -7.05
N ILE A 61 -4.82 -2.36 -6.45
CA ILE A 61 -3.53 -1.82 -6.00
C ILE A 61 -3.65 -1.63 -4.49
N LEU A 62 -2.93 -2.43 -3.75
CA LEU A 62 -3.10 -2.60 -2.32
C LEU A 62 -1.78 -2.33 -1.58
N ILE A 63 -1.87 -2.24 -0.28
CA ILE A 63 -0.74 -2.21 0.63
C ILE A 63 -0.78 -3.46 1.53
N ASP A 64 0.21 -3.63 2.39
CA ASP A 64 0.17 -4.65 3.44
C ASP A 64 -0.96 -4.35 4.44
N SER A 65 -2.11 -4.96 4.17
CA SER A 65 -3.35 -4.79 4.93
C SER A 65 -4.23 -6.03 4.82
N CYS A 66 -5.35 -6.05 5.56
CA CYS A 66 -6.32 -7.15 5.45
C CYS A 66 -6.86 -7.35 4.03
N LEU A 67 -6.86 -6.32 3.19
CA LEU A 67 -7.40 -6.40 1.83
C LEU A 67 -6.54 -7.28 0.91
N GLN A 68 -5.21 -7.29 1.06
CA GLN A 68 -4.37 -8.17 0.27
C GLN A 68 -4.56 -9.65 0.68
N HIS A 69 -4.85 -9.90 1.96
CA HIS A 69 -5.19 -11.25 2.42
C HIS A 69 -6.57 -11.69 1.90
N ALA A 70 -7.54 -10.78 1.89
CA ALA A 70 -8.86 -11.04 1.32
C ALA A 70 -8.78 -11.34 -0.19
N ALA A 71 -8.01 -10.54 -0.94
CA ALA A 71 -7.79 -10.78 -2.37
C ALA A 71 -7.17 -12.16 -2.61
N ALA A 72 -6.18 -12.57 -1.80
CA ALA A 72 -5.59 -13.90 -1.90
C ALA A 72 -6.59 -15.00 -1.57
N ALA A 73 -7.41 -14.83 -0.54
CA ALA A 73 -8.44 -15.80 -0.15
C ALA A 73 -9.49 -16.02 -1.27
N PHE A 74 -9.80 -14.99 -2.05
CA PHE A 74 -10.68 -15.07 -3.21
C PHE A 74 -9.96 -15.49 -4.50
N ASN A 75 -8.67 -15.82 -4.42
CA ASN A 75 -7.83 -16.11 -5.58
C ASN A 75 -7.79 -14.96 -6.62
N ILE A 76 -7.86 -13.72 -6.16
CA ILE A 76 -7.82 -12.53 -6.99
C ILE A 76 -6.41 -11.93 -6.94
N LYS A 77 -5.79 -11.79 -8.11
CA LYS A 77 -4.48 -11.18 -8.22
C LYS A 77 -4.54 -9.68 -7.97
N ALA A 78 -3.64 -9.17 -7.13
CA ALA A 78 -3.44 -7.75 -6.86
C ALA A 78 -2.00 -7.32 -7.13
N THR A 79 -1.77 -6.02 -7.28
CA THR A 79 -0.44 -5.43 -7.09
C THR A 79 -0.38 -4.92 -5.65
N VAL A 80 0.61 -5.37 -4.89
CA VAL A 80 0.78 -4.99 -3.49
C VAL A 80 2.08 -4.21 -3.32
N LEU A 81 1.97 -3.00 -2.79
CA LEU A 81 3.09 -2.09 -2.53
C LEU A 81 3.57 -2.28 -1.09
N TRP A 82 4.87 -2.52 -0.94
CA TRP A 82 5.50 -2.82 0.34
C TRP A 82 6.53 -1.77 0.70
N ILE A 83 6.40 -1.16 1.86
CA ILE A 83 7.40 -0.23 2.40
C ILE A 83 8.17 -0.90 3.54
N GLY A 84 7.54 -1.02 4.70
CA GLY A 84 8.19 -1.41 5.93
C GLY A 84 8.07 -2.88 6.30
N THR A 85 7.21 -3.62 5.62
CA THR A 85 7.00 -5.04 5.86
C THR A 85 7.60 -5.89 4.73
N ASN A 86 7.90 -7.14 5.03
CA ASN A 86 8.57 -8.02 4.09
C ASN A 86 7.58 -8.88 3.31
N PRO A 87 7.46 -8.71 1.97
CA PRO A 87 6.55 -9.52 1.16
C PRO A 87 6.89 -11.02 1.14
N THR A 88 8.14 -11.39 1.46
CA THR A 88 8.52 -12.82 1.56
C THR A 88 7.87 -13.49 2.77
N VAL A 89 7.54 -12.69 3.80
CA VAL A 89 6.92 -13.21 5.04
C VAL A 89 5.40 -13.07 5.00
N PHE A 90 4.90 -11.92 4.53
CA PHE A 90 3.48 -11.56 4.63
C PHE A 90 2.74 -11.54 3.29
N GLY A 91 3.47 -11.61 2.19
CA GLY A 91 2.90 -11.57 0.84
C GLY A 91 2.49 -12.94 0.34
N TYR A 92 1.77 -12.95 -0.76
CA TYR A 92 1.36 -14.15 -1.48
C TYR A 92 2.01 -14.19 -2.86
N GLY A 93 2.43 -15.37 -3.31
CA GLY A 93 2.97 -15.58 -4.66
C GLY A 93 1.98 -15.28 -5.79
N LEU A 94 0.69 -15.24 -5.46
CA LEU A 94 -0.38 -14.83 -6.37
C LEU A 94 -0.26 -13.36 -6.79
N HIS A 95 0.21 -12.49 -5.89
CA HIS A 95 0.25 -11.06 -6.08
C HIS A 95 1.52 -10.61 -6.81
N ASN A 96 1.42 -9.49 -7.51
CA ASN A 96 2.57 -8.73 -7.96
C ASN A 96 3.09 -7.89 -6.77
N ASN A 97 4.10 -8.39 -6.06
CA ASN A 97 4.66 -7.76 -4.89
C ASN A 97 5.76 -6.76 -5.31
N VAL A 98 5.52 -5.48 -5.09
CA VAL A 98 6.45 -4.39 -5.42
C VAL A 98 7.01 -3.81 -4.13
N LYS A 99 8.27 -4.12 -3.82
CA LYS A 99 8.94 -3.66 -2.61
C LYS A 99 9.64 -2.32 -2.86
N ALA A 100 9.44 -1.37 -1.96
CA ALA A 100 10.14 -0.10 -1.96
C ALA A 100 11.67 -0.28 -1.85
N GLN A 101 12.40 0.59 -2.52
CA GLN A 101 13.84 0.72 -2.32
C GLN A 101 14.09 1.65 -1.13
N ILE A 102 14.54 1.08 -0.03
CA ILE A 102 14.73 1.80 1.21
C ILE A 102 16.25 1.79 1.53
N PRO A 103 16.82 2.91 1.98
CA PRO A 103 18.22 2.97 2.37
C PRO A 103 18.60 1.87 3.38
N ASN A 104 19.83 1.35 3.32
CA ASN A 104 20.28 0.19 4.10
C ASN A 104 20.01 0.30 5.60
N ARG A 105 20.19 1.50 6.20
CA ARG A 105 19.93 1.71 7.63
C ARG A 105 18.46 1.45 7.96
N ALA A 106 17.59 1.82 7.08
CA ALA A 106 16.18 1.62 7.22
C ALA A 106 15.75 0.17 7.01
N ASN A 107 16.41 -0.55 6.11
CA ASN A 107 16.21 -1.99 5.98
C ASN A 107 16.57 -2.75 7.25
N GLN A 108 17.54 -2.27 8.03
CA GLN A 108 17.87 -2.85 9.33
C GLN A 108 16.75 -2.61 10.36
N LEU A 109 16.16 -1.42 10.34
CA LEU A 109 15.05 -1.06 11.23
C LEU A 109 13.74 -1.79 10.86
N ILE A 110 13.51 -1.98 9.57
CA ILE A 110 12.31 -2.62 9.01
C ILE A 110 12.44 -4.14 9.01
N GLY A 111 13.66 -4.67 8.95
CA GLY A 111 13.95 -6.10 9.02
C GLY A 111 13.96 -6.65 10.43
N SER A 112 13.97 -5.77 11.44
CA SER A 112 13.79 -6.19 12.81
C SER A 112 12.36 -6.68 12.99
N TYR A 113 12.24 -7.81 13.60
CA TYR A 113 11.07 -8.62 13.71
C TYR A 113 9.82 -7.85 14.10
N LEU A 114 8.92 -7.77 13.14
CA LEU A 114 7.47 -7.72 13.30
C LEU A 114 6.85 -6.56 14.05
N PHE A 115 7.28 -6.23 15.21
CA PHE A 115 6.50 -5.38 16.11
C PHE A 115 7.38 -4.57 17.03
N ASP A 116 8.66 -4.60 16.77
CA ASP A 116 9.55 -3.69 17.49
C ASP A 116 9.36 -2.28 16.90
N TYR A 117 8.20 -1.70 17.21
CA TYR A 117 7.90 -0.30 16.93
C TYR A 117 8.71 0.64 17.85
N GLN A 118 9.63 0.11 18.58
CA GLN A 118 10.55 0.85 19.44
C GLN A 118 11.78 1.29 18.64
N PHE A 119 11.53 1.92 17.51
CA PHE A 119 12.58 2.64 16.82
C PHE A 119 12.93 3.87 17.66
N GLU A 120 14.20 4.06 17.88
CA GLU A 120 14.81 5.24 18.48
C GLU A 120 13.77 6.26 19.02
N ASN A 121 13.45 6.16 20.31
CA ASN A 121 12.51 7.04 21.03
C ASN A 121 11.00 6.83 20.77
N ASN A 122 10.55 5.64 20.40
CA ASN A 122 9.12 5.35 20.18
C ASN A 122 8.44 6.26 19.14
N THR A 123 9.17 6.79 18.19
CA THR A 123 8.56 7.61 17.15
C THR A 123 7.85 6.71 16.16
N HIS A 124 6.54 6.87 16.07
CA HIS A 124 5.73 6.29 14.99
C HIS A 124 5.85 7.07 13.67
N GLU A 125 6.76 8.02 13.62
CA GLU A 125 7.00 8.85 12.47
C GLU A 125 7.97 8.18 11.50
N CYS A 126 7.78 8.44 10.22
CA CYS A 126 8.68 7.96 9.19
C CYS A 126 10.06 8.58 9.40
N PRO A 127 11.12 7.79 9.62
CA PRO A 127 12.46 8.32 9.86
C PRO A 127 13.10 8.91 8.60
N TYR A 128 12.40 8.90 7.46
CA TYR A 128 12.90 9.38 6.18
C TYR A 128 12.32 10.75 5.86
N ILE A 129 13.22 11.67 5.54
CA ILE A 129 12.86 13.04 5.17
C ILE A 129 12.26 13.08 3.77
N ASP A 130 12.68 12.20 2.89
CA ASP A 130 12.20 12.13 1.51
C ASP A 130 11.75 10.72 1.15
N VAL A 131 10.44 10.58 1.05
CA VAL A 131 9.78 9.29 0.74
C VAL A 131 9.37 9.16 -0.72
N LYS A 132 9.59 10.21 -1.54
CA LYS A 132 9.15 10.22 -2.95
C LYS A 132 9.91 9.19 -3.79
N ASP A 133 11.14 8.87 -3.41
CA ASP A 133 12.02 7.96 -4.13
C ASP A 133 11.92 6.50 -3.66
N PHE A 134 10.94 6.17 -2.82
CA PHE A 134 10.73 4.79 -2.34
C PHE A 134 10.47 3.80 -3.47
N PHE A 135 9.86 4.25 -4.54
CA PHE A 135 9.62 3.44 -5.72
C PHE A 135 10.24 4.10 -6.95
N THR A 136 11.09 3.37 -7.64
CA THR A 136 11.67 3.86 -8.90
C THR A 136 10.59 3.99 -9.98
N PRO A 137 10.81 4.83 -11.02
CA PRO A 137 9.91 4.89 -12.18
C PRO A 137 9.67 3.52 -12.81
N GLN A 138 10.70 2.67 -12.88
CA GLN A 138 10.58 1.31 -13.40
C GLN A 138 9.66 0.42 -12.54
N GLN A 139 9.70 0.59 -11.23
CA GLN A 139 8.79 -0.12 -10.32
C GLN A 139 7.35 0.39 -10.48
N LEU A 140 7.14 1.71 -10.55
CA LEU A 140 5.82 2.31 -10.77
C LEU A 140 5.23 1.94 -12.15
N ASN A 141 6.06 1.73 -13.16
CA ASN A 141 5.61 1.24 -14.46
C ASN A 141 5.07 -0.20 -14.39
N LYS A 142 5.52 -1.01 -13.42
CA LYS A 142 5.02 -2.38 -13.20
C LYS A 142 3.73 -2.42 -12.36
N VAL A 143 3.36 -1.33 -11.69
CA VAL A 143 2.11 -1.18 -10.97
C VAL A 143 0.99 -0.91 -11.96
#